data_9d58e33ac379e11fb01d607378353b03
#
_entry.id   9d58e33ac379e11fb01d607378353b03
#
_cell.length_a   1.000
_cell.length_b   1.000
_cell.length_c   1.000
_cell.angle_alpha   90.00
_cell.angle_beta   90.00
_cell.angle_gamma   90.00
#
_symmetry.space_group_name_H-M   'P 1'
#
loop_
_entity.id
_entity.type
_entity.pdbx_description
1 polymer ?
#
loop_
_entity_poly.entity_id
_entity_poly.type
_entity_poly.pdbx_seq_one_letter_code
_entity_poly.pdbx_strand_id
1 'polypeptide(L)'
;TGLVTAAIPSSANDILEAKLLEVMTLPMPETKARTFARSGLDRLLAFAGARDAVAIGPGLTTHPETVDLVQELVKRIDKPCVLDADALNALAGKSSLLTECKRPPIITPHPGEMARLETEATTQSVNEDRLGTATRFARERGVFVILKGARTVIARPDGLAAICPTGNPGMATAGTGD
;
A
#
# COMPACT_ATOMS: atom_id res chain seq x y z
N THR A 1 12.67 -14.36 0.09
CA THR A 1 12.77 -13.57 -1.15
C THR A 1 14.12 -13.79 -1.80
N GLY A 2 14.16 -13.84 -3.13
CA GLY A 2 15.41 -13.92 -3.88
C GLY A 2 16.05 -12.53 -3.97
N LEU A 3 15.59 -11.68 -4.87
CA LEU A 3 16.10 -10.32 -5.07
C LEU A 3 15.06 -9.29 -4.69
N VAL A 4 15.51 -8.23 -4.02
CA VAL A 4 14.68 -7.05 -3.69
C VAL A 4 15.29 -5.82 -4.34
N THR A 5 14.47 -4.99 -4.96
CA THR A 5 14.88 -3.68 -5.49
C THR A 5 13.95 -2.60 -4.96
N ALA A 6 14.51 -1.58 -4.34
CA ALA A 6 13.80 -0.39 -3.91
C ALA A 6 13.85 0.67 -5.01
N ALA A 7 12.69 1.02 -5.58
CA ALA A 7 12.56 2.21 -6.38
C ALA A 7 12.50 3.41 -5.44
N ILE A 8 13.33 4.41 -5.67
CA ILE A 8 13.53 5.55 -4.78
C ILE A 8 13.74 6.85 -5.56
N PRO A 9 13.39 8.03 -5.02
CA PRO A 9 13.76 9.31 -5.64
C PRO A 9 15.26 9.40 -5.88
N SER A 10 15.68 9.95 -7.01
CA SER A 10 17.09 9.95 -7.44
C SER A 10 18.05 10.58 -6.44
N SER A 11 17.62 11.62 -5.73
CA SER A 11 18.47 12.30 -4.73
C SER A 11 18.71 11.46 -3.47
N ALA A 12 17.92 10.40 -3.23
CA ALA A 12 18.10 9.49 -2.10
C ALA A 12 18.98 8.29 -2.45
N ASN A 13 19.31 8.09 -3.74
CA ASN A 13 20.00 6.87 -4.21
C ASN A 13 21.31 6.61 -3.49
N ASP A 14 22.24 7.54 -3.52
CA ASP A 14 23.59 7.35 -2.97
C ASP A 14 23.56 7.09 -1.46
N ILE A 15 22.60 7.74 -0.76
CA ILE A 15 22.43 7.57 0.70
C ILE A 15 21.90 6.16 1.00
N LEU A 16 20.91 5.70 0.26
CA LEU A 16 20.29 4.40 0.51
C LEU A 16 21.18 3.26 0.01
N GLU A 17 21.83 3.42 -1.14
CA GLU A 17 22.78 2.42 -1.67
C GLU A 17 23.95 2.18 -0.69
N ALA A 18 24.43 3.23 -0.03
CA ALA A 18 25.47 3.08 1.01
C ALA A 18 24.97 2.41 2.31
N LYS A 19 23.67 2.40 2.58
CA LYS A 19 23.08 1.83 3.79
C LYS A 19 22.46 0.45 3.60
N LEU A 20 22.02 0.13 2.40
CA LEU A 20 21.36 -1.12 2.06
C LEU A 20 22.40 -2.14 1.60
N LEU A 21 22.58 -3.22 2.36
CA LEU A 21 23.59 -4.23 2.05
C LEU A 21 23.13 -5.24 1.00
N GLU A 22 21.84 -5.55 0.96
CA GLU A 22 21.29 -6.65 0.12
C GLU A 22 20.16 -6.19 -0.82
N VAL A 23 19.66 -4.97 -0.63
CA VAL A 23 18.58 -4.41 -1.45
C VAL A 23 19.20 -3.55 -2.54
N MET A 24 18.93 -3.89 -3.80
CA MET A 24 19.30 -3.06 -4.94
C MET A 24 18.47 -1.78 -4.97
N THR A 25 18.98 -0.72 -5.54
CA THR A 25 18.26 0.53 -5.72
C THR A 25 17.93 0.80 -7.18
N LEU A 26 16.82 1.45 -7.44
CA LEU A 26 16.42 1.96 -8.75
C LEU A 26 16.11 3.45 -8.61
N PRO A 27 17.04 4.36 -8.97
CA PRO A 27 16.78 5.78 -8.92
C PRO A 27 15.71 6.19 -9.92
N MET A 28 14.71 6.95 -9.44
CA MET A 28 13.54 7.37 -10.20
C MET A 28 13.49 8.89 -10.33
N PRO A 29 12.84 9.41 -11.40
CA PRO A 29 12.56 10.84 -11.51
C PRO A 29 11.85 11.37 -10.26
N GLU A 30 12.28 12.55 -9.81
CA GLU A 30 11.75 13.17 -8.61
C GLU A 30 11.23 14.59 -8.85
N THR A 31 10.34 15.03 -7.97
CA THR A 31 9.82 16.39 -7.88
C THR A 31 10.84 17.30 -7.18
N LYS A 32 10.59 18.61 -7.18
CA LYS A 32 11.40 19.57 -6.38
C LYS A 32 11.34 19.26 -4.87
N ALA A 33 10.30 18.57 -4.40
CA ALA A 33 10.15 18.13 -3.01
C ALA A 33 10.86 16.80 -2.73
N ARG A 34 11.63 16.25 -3.68
CA ARG A 34 12.33 14.96 -3.59
C ARG A 34 11.40 13.77 -3.38
N THR A 35 10.22 13.83 -3.97
CA THR A 35 9.24 12.75 -4.00
C THR A 35 9.13 12.21 -5.42
N PHE A 36 8.46 11.09 -5.63
CA PHE A 36 8.32 10.51 -6.96
C PHE A 36 7.59 11.46 -7.93
N ALA A 37 8.20 11.79 -9.05
CA ALA A 37 7.58 12.56 -10.11
C ALA A 37 6.70 11.67 -11.00
N ARG A 38 5.60 12.25 -11.52
CA ARG A 38 4.67 11.58 -12.45
C ARG A 38 5.37 11.01 -13.69
N SER A 39 6.43 11.66 -14.16
CA SER A 39 7.24 11.23 -15.30
C SER A 39 7.91 9.85 -15.14
N GLY A 40 8.01 9.35 -13.91
CA GLY A 40 8.58 8.02 -13.61
C GLY A 40 7.63 6.85 -13.88
N LEU A 41 6.34 7.08 -14.17
CA LEU A 41 5.32 6.04 -14.24
C LEU A 41 5.66 4.89 -15.20
N ASP A 42 5.98 5.20 -16.45
CA ASP A 42 6.20 4.16 -17.47
C ASP A 42 7.46 3.34 -17.16
N ARG A 43 8.48 3.97 -16.57
CA ARG A 43 9.68 3.27 -16.10
C ARG A 43 9.35 2.32 -14.94
N LEU A 44 8.53 2.75 -13.97
CA LEU A 44 8.07 1.88 -12.88
C LEU A 44 7.25 0.71 -13.39
N LEU A 45 6.33 0.94 -14.32
CA LEU A 45 5.51 -0.12 -14.91
C LEU A 45 6.35 -1.14 -15.68
N ALA A 46 7.30 -0.69 -16.49
CA ALA A 46 8.20 -1.57 -17.21
C ALA A 46 9.06 -2.40 -16.24
N PHE A 47 9.58 -1.77 -15.19
CA PHE A 47 10.39 -2.45 -14.18
C PHE A 47 9.57 -3.45 -13.38
N ALA A 48 8.38 -3.07 -12.91
CA ALA A 48 7.45 -3.94 -12.19
C ALA A 48 7.03 -5.16 -13.03
N GLY A 49 6.82 -4.96 -14.34
CA GLY A 49 6.46 -6.03 -15.26
C GLY A 49 7.46 -7.20 -15.31
N ALA A 50 8.73 -6.94 -14.99
CA ALA A 50 9.79 -7.94 -14.92
C ALA A 50 10.00 -8.54 -13.51
N ARG A 51 9.12 -8.26 -12.55
CA ARG A 51 9.18 -8.72 -11.16
C ARG A 51 8.06 -9.71 -10.86
N ASP A 52 8.21 -10.49 -9.78
CA ASP A 52 7.20 -11.47 -9.36
C ASP A 52 6.09 -10.81 -8.55
N ALA A 53 6.43 -9.82 -7.73
CA ALA A 53 5.50 -9.08 -6.90
C ALA A 53 5.99 -7.64 -6.65
N VAL A 54 5.09 -6.75 -6.23
CA VAL A 54 5.36 -5.34 -5.96
C VAL A 54 4.75 -4.94 -4.60
N ALA A 55 5.49 -4.17 -3.81
CA ALA A 55 4.97 -3.48 -2.63
C ALA A 55 5.06 -1.98 -2.86
N ILE A 56 3.99 -1.25 -2.52
CA ILE A 56 3.88 0.19 -2.74
C ILE A 56 3.34 0.84 -1.47
N GLY A 57 4.02 1.89 -1.00
CA GLY A 57 3.39 2.70 0.04
C GLY A 57 4.34 3.40 1.01
N PRO A 58 5.09 2.69 1.87
CA PRO A 58 5.87 3.35 2.90
C PRO A 58 6.79 4.44 2.34
N GLY A 59 6.71 5.66 2.91
CA GLY A 59 7.59 6.76 2.58
C GLY A 59 7.33 7.48 1.24
N LEU A 60 6.21 7.23 0.56
CA LEU A 60 5.89 7.88 -0.72
C LEU A 60 5.48 9.33 -0.57
N THR A 61 5.00 9.74 0.59
CA THR A 61 4.37 11.03 0.85
C THR A 61 3.03 11.25 0.13
N THR A 62 2.38 12.37 0.43
CA THR A 62 1.11 12.78 -0.20
C THR A 62 1.29 13.95 -1.18
N HIS A 63 2.49 14.11 -1.74
CA HIS A 63 2.74 15.13 -2.77
C HIS A 63 1.82 14.86 -3.99
N PRO A 64 1.17 15.88 -4.57
CA PRO A 64 0.17 15.70 -5.64
C PRO A 64 0.63 14.86 -6.83
N GLU A 65 1.85 15.10 -7.34
CA GLU A 65 2.40 14.30 -8.45
C GLU A 65 2.62 12.83 -8.06
N THR A 66 3.04 12.59 -6.81
CA THR A 66 3.25 11.23 -6.29
C THR A 66 1.91 10.51 -6.11
N VAL A 67 0.90 11.21 -5.60
CA VAL A 67 -0.47 10.69 -5.49
C VAL A 67 -1.00 10.28 -6.87
N ASP A 68 -0.87 11.16 -7.87
CA ASP A 68 -1.30 10.87 -9.25
C ASP A 68 -0.54 9.69 -9.85
N LEU A 69 0.78 9.62 -9.64
CA LEU A 69 1.60 8.48 -10.05
C LEU A 69 1.11 7.18 -9.42
N VAL A 70 0.84 7.16 -8.11
CA VAL A 70 0.37 5.96 -7.39
C VAL A 70 -0.99 5.51 -7.91
N GLN A 71 -1.95 6.43 -8.09
CA GLN A 71 -3.28 6.12 -8.60
C GLN A 71 -3.21 5.46 -9.99
N GLU A 72 -2.35 5.97 -10.88
CA GLU A 72 -2.15 5.38 -12.21
C GLU A 72 -1.38 4.05 -12.16
N LEU A 73 -0.37 3.95 -11.31
CA LEU A 73 0.44 2.74 -11.14
C LEU A 73 -0.42 1.57 -10.67
N VAL A 74 -1.27 1.79 -9.67
CA VAL A 74 -2.16 0.76 -9.09
C VAL A 74 -3.12 0.18 -10.12
N LYS A 75 -3.69 1.00 -10.99
CA LYS A 75 -4.59 0.54 -12.07
C LYS A 75 -3.88 -0.28 -13.14
N ARG A 76 -2.63 0.06 -13.44
CA ARG A 76 -1.90 -0.47 -14.60
C ARG A 76 -0.99 -1.66 -14.29
N ILE A 77 -0.61 -1.85 -13.03
CA ILE A 77 0.22 -2.98 -12.59
C ILE A 77 -0.52 -4.31 -12.82
N ASP A 78 0.17 -5.27 -13.46
CA ASP A 78 -0.33 -6.64 -13.67
C ASP A 78 0.56 -7.64 -12.95
N LYS A 79 0.78 -7.40 -11.67
CA LYS A 79 1.55 -8.25 -10.76
C LYS A 79 0.86 -8.34 -9.40
N PRO A 80 1.07 -9.42 -8.64
CA PRO A 80 0.69 -9.43 -7.24
C PRO A 80 1.22 -8.17 -6.54
N CYS A 81 0.33 -7.44 -5.87
CA CYS A 81 0.67 -6.14 -5.32
C CYS A 81 0.18 -5.99 -3.88
N VAL A 82 1.04 -5.44 -3.02
CA VAL A 82 0.69 -5.00 -1.67
C VAL A 82 0.67 -3.48 -1.63
N LEU A 83 -0.41 -2.90 -1.09
CA LEU A 83 -0.57 -1.45 -0.92
C LEU A 83 -0.65 -1.14 0.58
N ASP A 84 0.22 -0.28 1.07
CA ASP A 84 0.28 0.12 2.49
C ASP A 84 0.52 1.64 2.64
N ALA A 85 0.30 2.17 3.81
CA ALA A 85 0.68 3.52 4.22
C ALA A 85 0.28 4.61 3.18
N ASP A 86 1.26 5.32 2.60
CA ASP A 86 0.99 6.44 1.69
C ASP A 86 0.34 6.01 0.35
N ALA A 87 0.47 4.75 -0.06
CA ALA A 87 -0.32 4.25 -1.19
C ALA A 87 -1.81 4.22 -0.85
N LEU A 88 -2.18 3.85 0.38
CA LEU A 88 -3.57 3.89 0.85
C LEU A 88 -4.04 5.34 1.02
N ASN A 89 -3.17 6.23 1.52
CA ASN A 89 -3.46 7.66 1.60
C ASN A 89 -3.70 8.27 0.21
N ALA A 90 -2.96 7.85 -0.82
CA ALA A 90 -3.17 8.29 -2.20
C ALA A 90 -4.53 7.85 -2.79
N LEU A 91 -5.14 6.81 -2.23
CA LEU A 91 -6.46 6.28 -2.63
C LEU A 91 -7.60 6.80 -1.73
N ALA A 92 -7.30 7.61 -0.71
CA ALA A 92 -8.32 8.19 0.17
C ALA A 92 -9.36 8.99 -0.64
N GLY A 93 -10.66 8.73 -0.40
CA GLY A 93 -11.76 9.31 -1.16
C GLY A 93 -11.88 8.83 -2.62
N LYS A 94 -10.98 7.96 -3.07
CA LYS A 94 -10.98 7.37 -4.43
C LYS A 94 -10.81 5.85 -4.40
N SER A 95 -11.26 5.19 -3.36
CA SER A 95 -11.11 3.73 -3.19
C SER A 95 -11.77 2.91 -4.31
N SER A 96 -12.68 3.50 -5.09
CA SER A 96 -13.23 2.89 -6.31
C SER A 96 -12.15 2.53 -7.34
N LEU A 97 -11.02 3.23 -7.37
CA LEU A 97 -9.90 2.89 -8.26
C LEU A 97 -9.37 1.47 -8.04
N LEU A 98 -9.56 0.90 -6.85
CA LEU A 98 -9.19 -0.48 -6.56
C LEU A 98 -9.95 -1.50 -7.42
N THR A 99 -11.17 -1.18 -7.85
CA THR A 99 -11.95 -2.06 -8.75
C THR A 99 -11.42 -2.06 -10.19
N GLU A 100 -10.55 -1.10 -10.54
CA GLU A 100 -9.91 -1.00 -11.86
C GLU A 100 -8.58 -1.78 -11.92
N CYS A 101 -8.12 -2.34 -10.80
CA CYS A 101 -6.87 -3.10 -10.74
C CYS A 101 -6.96 -4.36 -11.61
N LYS A 102 -5.91 -4.66 -12.37
CA LYS A 102 -5.84 -5.87 -13.20
C LYS A 102 -5.85 -7.16 -12.37
N ARG A 103 -5.36 -7.09 -11.16
CA ARG A 103 -5.35 -8.18 -10.17
C ARG A 103 -5.81 -7.66 -8.82
N PRO A 104 -6.57 -8.43 -8.04
CA PRO A 104 -6.92 -8.07 -6.68
C PRO A 104 -5.67 -7.75 -5.85
N PRO A 105 -5.44 -6.50 -5.44
CA PRO A 105 -4.31 -6.18 -4.57
C PRO A 105 -4.59 -6.62 -3.13
N ILE A 106 -3.52 -6.76 -2.35
CA ILE A 106 -3.59 -6.88 -0.90
C ILE A 106 -3.42 -5.47 -0.33
N ILE A 107 -4.36 -5.01 0.47
CA ILE A 107 -4.23 -3.75 1.21
C ILE A 107 -4.05 -4.03 2.70
N THR A 108 -3.20 -3.23 3.36
CA THR A 108 -2.83 -3.46 4.77
C THR A 108 -3.14 -2.25 5.67
N PRO A 109 -4.39 -1.72 5.68
CA PRO A 109 -4.72 -0.53 6.43
C PRO A 109 -4.71 -0.76 7.94
N HIS A 110 -4.26 0.24 8.70
CA HIS A 110 -4.68 0.40 10.09
C HIS A 110 -6.09 1.06 10.14
N PRO A 111 -6.81 1.08 11.28
CA PRO A 111 -8.18 1.60 11.33
C PRO A 111 -8.35 3.05 10.81
N GLY A 112 -7.35 3.91 11.02
CA GLY A 112 -7.39 5.28 10.51
C GLY A 112 -7.22 5.38 8.98
N GLU A 113 -6.40 4.51 8.36
CA GLU A 113 -6.27 4.40 6.90
C GLU A 113 -7.54 3.82 6.30
N MET A 114 -8.12 2.81 6.94
CA MET A 114 -9.39 2.21 6.52
C MET A 114 -10.51 3.25 6.52
N ALA A 115 -10.60 4.07 7.55
CA ALA A 115 -11.59 5.15 7.63
C ALA A 115 -11.43 6.18 6.49
N ARG A 116 -10.19 6.48 6.06
CA ARG A 116 -9.94 7.38 4.92
C ARG A 116 -10.29 6.77 3.56
N LEU A 117 -10.22 5.44 3.44
CA LEU A 117 -10.64 4.71 2.24
C LEU A 117 -12.16 4.62 2.13
N GLU A 118 -12.87 4.57 3.25
CA GLU A 118 -14.34 4.60 3.33
C GLU A 118 -14.83 6.02 3.61
N THR A 119 -15.58 6.60 2.70
CA THR A 119 -15.96 8.03 2.70
C THR A 119 -16.79 8.45 3.94
N GLU A 120 -17.50 7.54 4.57
CA GLU A 120 -18.42 7.82 5.68
C GLU A 120 -17.97 7.19 7.02
N ALA A 121 -16.82 6.55 7.04
CA ALA A 121 -16.33 5.88 8.24
C ALA A 121 -15.41 6.78 9.08
N THR A 122 -15.44 6.53 10.39
CA THR A 122 -14.47 7.07 11.34
C THR A 122 -13.57 5.98 11.87
N THR A 123 -12.41 6.33 12.41
CA THR A 123 -11.54 5.35 13.08
C THR A 123 -12.29 4.60 14.20
N GLN A 124 -13.22 5.27 14.87
CA GLN A 124 -14.04 4.66 15.92
C GLN A 124 -15.00 3.63 15.32
N SER A 125 -15.78 3.98 14.29
CA SER A 125 -16.73 3.03 13.67
C SER A 125 -16.03 1.81 13.06
N VAL A 126 -14.84 1.98 12.49
CA VAL A 126 -14.01 0.87 12.02
C VAL A 126 -13.61 -0.06 13.17
N ASN A 127 -13.25 0.50 14.34
CA ASN A 127 -12.86 -0.30 15.50
C ASN A 127 -14.05 -1.03 16.14
N GLU A 128 -15.25 -0.45 16.11
CA GLU A 128 -16.48 -1.06 16.63
C GLU A 128 -16.92 -2.29 15.82
N ASP A 129 -16.73 -2.28 14.50
CA ASP A 129 -17.03 -3.43 13.64
C ASP A 129 -15.91 -3.68 12.61
N ARG A 130 -14.77 -4.17 13.09
CA ARG A 130 -13.61 -4.46 12.25
C ARG A 130 -13.86 -5.58 11.25
N LEU A 131 -14.58 -6.63 11.69
CA LEU A 131 -14.85 -7.78 10.85
C LEU A 131 -15.81 -7.41 9.71
N GLY A 132 -16.93 -6.77 10.03
CA GLY A 132 -17.90 -6.32 9.02
C GLY A 132 -17.29 -5.31 8.05
N THR A 133 -16.55 -4.31 8.57
CA THR A 133 -15.88 -3.32 7.73
C THR A 133 -14.89 -3.96 6.76
N ALA A 134 -13.98 -4.82 7.23
CA ALA A 134 -12.99 -5.46 6.36
C ALA A 134 -13.65 -6.37 5.32
N THR A 135 -14.66 -7.16 5.72
CA THR A 135 -15.35 -8.09 4.82
C THR A 135 -16.16 -7.35 3.75
N ARG A 136 -16.90 -6.33 4.14
CA ARG A 136 -17.67 -5.49 3.21
C ARG A 136 -16.74 -4.82 2.20
N PHE A 137 -15.70 -4.13 2.68
CA PHE A 137 -14.75 -3.44 1.81
C PHE A 137 -14.05 -4.39 0.84
N ALA A 138 -13.59 -5.55 1.32
CA ALA A 138 -12.94 -6.56 0.48
C ALA A 138 -13.84 -7.00 -0.69
N ARG A 139 -15.11 -7.25 -0.42
CA ARG A 139 -16.11 -7.65 -1.44
C ARG A 139 -16.43 -6.52 -2.40
N GLU A 140 -16.70 -5.32 -1.90
CA GLU A 140 -17.10 -4.17 -2.73
C GLU A 140 -15.97 -3.66 -3.63
N ARG A 141 -14.72 -3.74 -3.18
CA ARG A 141 -13.56 -3.28 -3.93
C ARG A 141 -12.80 -4.39 -4.65
N GLY A 142 -13.17 -5.65 -4.43
CA GLY A 142 -12.49 -6.79 -5.06
C GLY A 142 -11.04 -6.98 -4.59
N VAL A 143 -10.73 -6.69 -3.34
CA VAL A 143 -9.37 -6.69 -2.77
C VAL A 143 -9.23 -7.64 -1.59
N PHE A 144 -8.00 -8.04 -1.28
CA PHE A 144 -7.69 -8.64 0.01
C PHE A 144 -7.41 -7.53 1.03
N VAL A 145 -8.05 -7.60 2.20
CA VAL A 145 -7.87 -6.63 3.28
C VAL A 145 -7.16 -7.30 4.46
N ILE A 146 -6.07 -6.72 4.92
CA ILE A 146 -5.42 -7.04 6.19
C ILE A 146 -5.58 -5.84 7.11
N LEU A 147 -6.69 -5.79 7.86
CA LEU A 147 -6.98 -4.68 8.77
C LEU A 147 -6.14 -4.82 10.05
N LYS A 148 -5.04 -4.06 10.10
CA LYS A 148 -4.04 -4.08 11.18
C LYS A 148 -4.65 -3.69 12.55
N GLY A 149 -4.13 -4.27 13.62
CA GLY A 149 -4.48 -3.96 15.02
C GLY A 149 -4.59 -5.21 15.88
N ALA A 150 -5.00 -5.07 17.13
CA ALA A 150 -5.24 -6.22 18.00
C ALA A 150 -6.25 -7.16 17.33
N ARG A 151 -5.89 -8.45 17.21
CA ARG A 151 -6.66 -9.43 16.43
C ARG A 151 -6.86 -8.97 14.98
N THR A 152 -5.77 -8.84 14.23
CA THR A 152 -5.77 -8.46 12.81
C THR A 152 -6.83 -9.27 12.05
N VAL A 153 -7.67 -8.57 11.28
CA VAL A 153 -8.69 -9.19 10.43
C VAL A 153 -8.14 -9.32 9.02
N ILE A 154 -8.24 -10.52 8.46
CA ILE A 154 -7.89 -10.84 7.07
C ILE A 154 -9.18 -11.15 6.33
N ALA A 155 -9.55 -10.35 5.34
CA ALA A 155 -10.75 -10.56 4.55
C ALA A 155 -10.41 -10.73 3.07
N ARG A 156 -11.16 -11.60 2.39
CA ARG A 156 -10.99 -11.93 0.97
C ARG A 156 -12.12 -11.33 0.14
N PRO A 157 -11.91 -11.14 -1.18
CA PRO A 157 -12.96 -10.63 -2.08
C PRO A 157 -14.19 -11.52 -2.15
N ASP A 158 -14.07 -12.83 -1.90
CA ASP A 158 -15.18 -13.80 -1.89
C ASP A 158 -16.01 -13.74 -0.60
N GLY A 159 -15.65 -12.90 0.37
CA GLY A 159 -16.34 -12.72 1.64
C GLY A 159 -15.85 -13.62 2.77
N LEU A 160 -14.90 -14.53 2.52
CA LEU A 160 -14.27 -15.27 3.61
C LEU A 160 -13.38 -14.34 4.42
N ALA A 161 -13.41 -14.53 5.74
CA ALA A 161 -12.56 -13.77 6.65
C ALA A 161 -11.97 -14.65 7.74
N ALA A 162 -10.80 -14.27 8.23
CA ALA A 162 -10.10 -14.87 9.35
C ALA A 162 -9.65 -13.80 10.34
N ILE A 163 -9.55 -14.16 11.60
CA ILE A 163 -9.02 -13.29 12.65
C ILE A 163 -7.73 -13.94 13.16
N CYS A 164 -6.64 -13.17 13.15
CA CYS A 164 -5.38 -13.61 13.73
C CYS A 164 -5.47 -13.56 15.26
N PRO A 165 -5.37 -14.71 15.95
CA PRO A 165 -5.51 -14.76 17.40
C PRO A 165 -4.20 -14.38 18.13
N THR A 166 -3.10 -14.24 17.40
CA THR A 166 -1.77 -14.00 17.96
C THR A 166 -1.44 -12.49 18.05
N GLY A 167 -0.40 -12.17 18.76
CA GLY A 167 0.08 -10.81 19.02
C GLY A 167 -0.11 -10.40 20.48
N ASN A 168 0.57 -9.32 20.88
CA ASN A 168 0.44 -8.75 22.22
C ASN A 168 0.60 -7.21 22.16
N PRO A 169 0.13 -6.48 23.20
CA PRO A 169 0.21 -5.02 23.23
C PRO A 169 1.63 -4.45 23.12
N GLY A 170 2.65 -5.21 23.50
CA GLY A 170 4.05 -4.79 23.38
C GLY A 170 4.55 -4.61 21.94
N MET A 171 3.78 -5.13 20.95
CA MET A 171 4.05 -4.90 19.53
C MET A 171 3.53 -3.55 19.03
N ALA A 172 2.80 -2.80 19.85
CA ALA A 172 2.22 -1.51 19.44
C ALA A 172 3.26 -0.37 19.56
N THR A 173 4.36 -0.50 18.83
CA THR A 173 5.41 0.51 18.72
C THR A 173 5.47 1.06 17.30
N ALA A 174 6.01 2.29 17.15
CA ALA A 174 6.18 2.90 15.84
C ALA A 174 7.06 2.01 14.94
N GLY A 175 6.64 1.80 13.70
CA GLY A 175 7.34 0.99 12.70
C GLY A 175 7.09 -0.52 12.79
N THR A 176 6.37 -1.03 13.80
CA THR A 176 6.08 -2.48 13.91
C THR A 176 5.16 -2.99 12.80
N GLY A 177 4.42 -2.11 12.15
CA GLY A 177 3.50 -2.45 11.06
C GLY A 177 4.09 -2.32 9.66
N ASP A 178 5.29 -1.79 9.54
CA ASP A 178 5.96 -1.49 8.25
C ASP A 178 6.68 -2.71 7.65
#